data_289e98b626ea4f30bbb562736f61f495
#
_entry.id   289e98b626ea4f30bbb562736f61f495
#
_cell.length_a   1.000
_cell.length_b   1.000
_cell.length_c   1.000
_cell.angle_alpha   90.00
_cell.angle_beta   90.00
_cell.angle_gamma   90.00
#
_symmetry.space_group_name_H-M   'P 1'
#
loop_
_entity.id
_entity.type
_entity.pdbx_description
1 polymer ?
#
loop_
_entity_poly.entity_id
_entity_poly.type
_entity_poly.pdbx_seq_one_letter_code
_entity_poly.pdbx_strand_id
1 'polypeptide(L)'
;MRAWQTVGQITDKKGVPCVDVEDAPAYKWRGLMLDVVRHFYPLSFIKRQIDVMAQYKFNRLHLHLTDAEGWRMEIKRYPRLTDSVAYRPIENWADWREAGQPYCSKDTPNAYGGFYTQDQLRDLVAYAAERGITIVPEIEMPGHSSEATTAYPELSCTHEKHKQPDYCAGSIATYDFLENVLKEVMDVFPSHYIHVGGDEAGKKSWSSCPLCQSKMRELGTTSVDDLQAYLITRMGQFLNEHGRQLVGWDEVIAGNLSKNTTVMVWRDKDRAHEAIKHGYDVVLSPAEYCYLDHYQDAPTTQRPAIGGYLPLEKVYNYVPGEDLPEAERKLITGVQGNLWTEHVATTEHVEAMLWPRGLALAEQGWTGSENKDYKEFKKRALVQIDRLRNEEGMHPFDLRKEVGERPQALGTVKNKAIGAKITYNKPYYKGYNAGGDNGLIDGKCGGWTYSDGRWQGFLGTPAIDVVIDLGKTTSINNVEMSFMQMKRTEVFLPSKVQVMLSNDGQTYDEVYSKDEPQEDTENPLYRTHKWKGHKKARYVHVKVEKSTFGGFVMCDEIIIR
;
A
#
# COMPACT_ATOMS: atom_id res chain seq x y z
N MET A 1 -10.89 25.08 -17.57
CA MET A 1 -10.64 23.64 -17.42
C MET A 1 -11.75 22.88 -16.68
N ARG A 2 -12.20 23.31 -15.48
CA ARG A 2 -13.31 22.66 -14.76
C ARG A 2 -14.60 22.55 -15.58
N ALA A 3 -14.95 23.59 -16.32
CA ALA A 3 -16.11 23.62 -17.19
C ALA A 3 -16.07 22.51 -18.27
N TRP A 4 -14.89 22.22 -18.85
CA TRP A 4 -14.74 21.17 -19.86
C TRP A 4 -15.03 19.78 -19.33
N GLN A 5 -14.56 19.45 -18.12
CA GLN A 5 -14.84 18.16 -17.49
C GLN A 5 -16.34 17.99 -17.20
N THR A 6 -17.01 19.04 -16.71
CA THR A 6 -18.46 19.03 -16.50
C THR A 6 -19.23 18.94 -17.80
N VAL A 7 -18.86 19.73 -18.82
CA VAL A 7 -19.51 19.67 -20.16
C VAL A 7 -19.37 18.27 -20.76
N GLY A 8 -18.19 17.64 -20.65
CA GLY A 8 -17.99 16.27 -21.13
C GLY A 8 -18.91 15.23 -20.47
N GLN A 9 -19.26 15.43 -19.19
CA GLN A 9 -20.16 14.52 -18.47
C GLN A 9 -21.65 14.69 -18.85
N ILE A 10 -22.07 15.91 -19.22
CA ILE A 10 -23.46 16.20 -19.57
C ILE A 10 -23.72 16.12 -21.10
N THR A 11 -22.67 15.95 -21.92
CA THR A 11 -22.76 15.78 -23.36
C THR A 11 -23.18 14.36 -23.70
N ASP A 12 -24.21 14.22 -24.55
CA ASP A 12 -24.62 12.93 -25.11
C ASP A 12 -24.55 12.96 -26.66
N LYS A 13 -25.02 11.89 -27.33
CA LYS A 13 -25.06 11.79 -28.79
C LYS A 13 -25.92 12.87 -29.46
N LYS A 14 -26.76 13.56 -28.70
CA LYS A 14 -27.64 14.64 -29.19
C LYS A 14 -27.05 16.03 -29.02
N GLY A 15 -25.90 16.12 -28.32
CA GLY A 15 -25.19 17.35 -28.03
C GLY A 15 -25.23 17.75 -26.56
N VAL A 16 -24.92 19.00 -26.28
CA VAL A 16 -24.95 19.55 -24.91
C VAL A 16 -26.36 20.06 -24.61
N PRO A 17 -27.05 19.56 -23.59
CA PRO A 17 -28.34 20.06 -23.19
C PRO A 17 -28.27 21.53 -22.70
N CYS A 18 -29.36 22.27 -22.86
CA CYS A 18 -29.49 23.59 -22.22
C CYS A 18 -29.73 23.40 -20.73
N VAL A 19 -28.70 23.68 -19.96
CA VAL A 19 -28.71 23.52 -18.48
C VAL A 19 -28.00 24.70 -17.83
N ASP A 20 -28.40 24.99 -16.62
CA ASP A 20 -27.63 25.83 -15.68
C ASP A 20 -26.94 24.91 -14.67
N VAL A 21 -25.62 25.02 -14.57
CA VAL A 21 -24.80 24.14 -13.72
C VAL A 21 -24.00 24.96 -12.73
N GLU A 22 -24.33 24.81 -11.46
CA GLU A 22 -23.50 25.26 -10.34
C GLU A 22 -22.74 24.06 -9.78
N ASP A 23 -21.42 24.03 -10.00
CA ASP A 23 -20.60 22.87 -9.67
C ASP A 23 -19.19 23.29 -9.25
N ALA A 24 -18.71 22.79 -8.11
CA ALA A 24 -17.39 23.05 -7.58
C ALA A 24 -16.83 21.83 -6.84
N PRO A 25 -15.51 21.57 -6.92
CA PRO A 25 -14.90 20.47 -6.22
C PRO A 25 -14.81 20.75 -4.71
N ALA A 26 -15.01 19.70 -3.90
CA ALA A 26 -14.78 19.75 -2.46
C ALA A 26 -13.30 19.94 -2.13
N TYR A 27 -12.40 19.36 -2.91
CA TYR A 27 -10.96 19.44 -2.69
C TYR A 27 -10.21 19.99 -3.91
N LYS A 28 -9.16 20.79 -3.62
CA LYS A 28 -8.27 21.36 -4.65
C LYS A 28 -7.38 20.31 -5.30
N TRP A 29 -6.89 19.32 -4.52
CA TRP A 29 -6.11 18.19 -4.99
C TRP A 29 -7.00 16.94 -5.08
N ARG A 30 -7.10 16.36 -6.26
CA ARG A 30 -7.83 15.12 -6.54
C ARG A 30 -6.90 14.25 -7.37
N GLY A 31 -6.13 13.40 -6.68
CA GLY A 31 -4.99 12.70 -7.26
C GLY A 31 -5.20 11.20 -7.43
N LEU A 32 -4.49 10.67 -8.42
CA LEU A 32 -4.11 9.26 -8.48
C LEU A 32 -2.59 9.18 -8.66
N MET A 33 -1.95 8.27 -7.95
CA MET A 33 -0.56 7.91 -8.16
C MET A 33 -0.49 6.60 -8.95
N LEU A 34 0.44 6.55 -9.88
CA LEU A 34 0.83 5.34 -10.60
C LEU A 34 2.33 5.11 -10.43
N ASP A 35 2.68 4.01 -9.83
CA ASP A 35 4.04 3.49 -9.81
C ASP A 35 4.36 2.90 -11.19
N VAL A 36 5.32 3.51 -11.90
CA VAL A 36 5.83 3.05 -13.20
C VAL A 36 7.23 2.43 -13.06
N VAL A 37 7.66 2.21 -11.82
CA VAL A 37 9.01 1.72 -11.51
C VAL A 37 9.03 0.23 -11.28
N ARG A 38 8.22 -0.27 -10.33
CA ARG A 38 8.19 -1.72 -10.05
C ARG A 38 7.79 -2.50 -11.29
N HIS A 39 6.86 -1.96 -12.07
CA HIS A 39 6.59 -2.40 -13.43
C HIS A 39 6.52 -1.19 -14.38
N PHE A 40 7.13 -1.35 -15.58
CA PHE A 40 7.20 -0.30 -16.58
C PHE A 40 6.00 -0.35 -17.53
N TYR A 41 5.34 0.79 -17.76
CA TYR A 41 4.17 0.88 -18.63
C TYR A 41 4.41 1.81 -19.82
N PRO A 42 3.87 1.50 -21.02
CA PRO A 42 4.01 2.35 -22.19
C PRO A 42 3.23 3.66 -22.05
N LEU A 43 3.72 4.74 -22.67
CA LEU A 43 3.08 6.06 -22.63
C LEU A 43 1.64 6.06 -23.14
N SER A 44 1.32 5.22 -24.12
CA SER A 44 -0.05 5.07 -24.65
C SER A 44 -1.02 4.61 -23.57
N PHE A 45 -0.56 3.73 -22.65
CA PHE A 45 -1.36 3.31 -21.52
C PHE A 45 -1.54 4.45 -20.50
N ILE A 46 -0.47 5.19 -20.18
CA ILE A 46 -0.56 6.32 -19.25
C ILE A 46 -1.50 7.41 -19.80
N LYS A 47 -1.43 7.71 -21.11
CA LYS A 47 -2.34 8.64 -21.78
C LYS A 47 -3.81 8.19 -21.66
N ARG A 48 -4.08 6.89 -21.83
CA ARG A 48 -5.44 6.35 -21.63
C ARG A 48 -5.92 6.53 -20.18
N GLN A 49 -5.06 6.32 -19.19
CA GLN A 49 -5.43 6.59 -17.79
C GLN A 49 -5.71 8.10 -17.56
N ILE A 50 -4.94 8.99 -18.18
CA ILE A 50 -5.18 10.43 -18.13
C ILE A 50 -6.56 10.78 -18.73
N ASP A 51 -6.95 10.17 -19.84
CA ASP A 51 -8.28 10.37 -20.44
C ASP A 51 -9.40 10.01 -19.47
N VAL A 52 -9.29 8.85 -18.84
CA VAL A 52 -10.27 8.36 -17.84
C VAL A 52 -10.26 9.24 -16.58
N MET A 53 -9.09 9.61 -16.07
CA MET A 53 -8.97 10.54 -14.95
C MET A 53 -9.66 11.87 -15.23
N ALA A 54 -9.51 12.41 -16.43
CA ALA A 54 -10.17 13.65 -16.84
C ALA A 54 -11.70 13.53 -16.86
N GLN A 55 -12.23 12.40 -17.35
CA GLN A 55 -13.68 12.12 -17.34
C GLN A 55 -14.26 12.16 -15.92
N TYR A 56 -13.50 11.70 -14.93
CA TYR A 56 -13.93 11.66 -13.52
C TYR A 56 -13.37 12.81 -12.67
N LYS A 57 -12.95 13.90 -13.34
CA LYS A 57 -12.58 15.18 -12.67
C LYS A 57 -11.38 15.09 -11.72
N PHE A 58 -10.51 14.11 -11.89
CA PHE A 58 -9.18 14.16 -11.30
C PHE A 58 -8.37 15.32 -11.90
N ASN A 59 -7.41 15.84 -11.15
CA ASN A 59 -6.56 16.94 -11.64
C ASN A 59 -5.07 16.76 -11.33
N ARG A 60 -4.69 15.67 -10.70
CA ARG A 60 -3.28 15.34 -10.41
C ARG A 60 -3.02 13.89 -10.77
N LEU A 61 -2.04 13.67 -11.64
CA LEU A 61 -1.40 12.37 -11.83
C LEU A 61 -0.03 12.43 -11.17
N HIS A 62 0.14 11.71 -10.08
CA HIS A 62 1.43 11.54 -9.43
C HIS A 62 2.13 10.36 -10.10
N LEU A 63 3.30 10.59 -10.71
CA LEU A 63 4.12 9.55 -11.31
C LEU A 63 5.32 9.25 -10.42
N HIS A 64 5.35 8.05 -9.88
CA HIS A 64 6.49 7.51 -9.15
C HIS A 64 7.52 7.02 -10.16
N LEU A 65 8.63 7.80 -10.33
CA LEU A 65 9.58 7.65 -11.45
C LEU A 65 10.88 6.97 -11.09
N THR A 66 11.19 6.86 -9.80
CA THR A 66 12.46 6.26 -9.32
C THR A 66 12.21 5.45 -8.07
N ASP A 67 12.78 4.26 -8.02
CA ASP A 67 12.86 3.37 -6.87
C ASP A 67 13.89 2.26 -7.14
N ALA A 68 14.14 1.41 -6.18
CA ALA A 68 15.11 0.30 -6.26
C ALA A 68 15.01 -0.54 -7.53
N GLU A 69 13.82 -0.69 -8.11
CA GLU A 69 13.56 -1.51 -9.31
C GLU A 69 13.94 -0.81 -10.61
N GLY A 70 14.24 0.49 -10.56
CA GLY A 70 14.76 1.19 -11.73
C GLY A 70 14.53 2.70 -11.72
N TRP A 71 15.22 3.36 -12.62
CA TRP A 71 15.12 4.79 -12.90
C TRP A 71 14.38 5.02 -14.21
N ARG A 72 13.25 5.75 -14.20
CA ARG A 72 12.32 5.80 -15.34
C ARG A 72 12.34 7.10 -16.15
N MET A 73 13.16 8.09 -15.77
CA MET A 73 13.29 9.35 -16.50
C MET A 73 14.71 9.54 -17.04
N GLU A 74 14.83 9.92 -18.30
CA GLU A 74 16.12 10.32 -18.87
C GLU A 74 16.66 11.56 -18.14
N ILE A 75 17.89 11.46 -17.60
CA ILE A 75 18.67 12.57 -17.06
C ILE A 75 19.94 12.68 -17.90
N LYS A 76 20.01 13.68 -18.77
CA LYS A 76 21.09 13.81 -19.75
C LYS A 76 22.47 13.95 -19.12
N ARG A 77 22.51 14.61 -17.96
CA ARG A 77 23.74 14.76 -17.18
C ARG A 77 24.21 13.46 -16.55
N TYR A 78 23.31 12.52 -16.31
CA TYR A 78 23.59 11.26 -15.61
C TYR A 78 23.11 10.04 -16.40
N PRO A 79 23.73 9.75 -17.58
CA PRO A 79 23.22 8.72 -18.50
C PRO A 79 23.23 7.30 -17.92
N ARG A 80 24.12 7.00 -16.95
CA ARG A 80 24.14 5.68 -16.30
C ARG A 80 22.83 5.32 -15.61
N LEU A 81 21.98 6.30 -15.24
CA LEU A 81 20.67 6.06 -14.64
C LEU A 81 19.74 5.29 -15.59
N THR A 82 19.82 5.56 -16.88
CA THR A 82 19.02 4.86 -17.89
C THR A 82 19.77 3.72 -18.59
N ASP A 83 21.10 3.83 -18.72
CA ASP A 83 21.91 2.83 -19.40
C ASP A 83 22.15 1.57 -18.56
N SER A 84 22.22 1.69 -17.22
CA SER A 84 22.65 0.59 -16.36
C SER A 84 21.64 0.13 -15.31
N VAL A 85 20.62 0.95 -14.98
CA VAL A 85 19.68 0.60 -13.90
C VAL A 85 18.19 0.81 -14.26
N ALA A 86 17.88 1.09 -15.53
CA ALA A 86 16.50 1.13 -16.01
C ALA A 86 15.96 -0.26 -16.39
N TYR A 87 16.81 -1.28 -16.41
CA TYR A 87 16.46 -2.63 -16.82
C TYR A 87 16.92 -3.67 -15.80
N ARG A 88 16.17 -4.75 -15.67
CA ARG A 88 16.49 -5.91 -14.83
C ARG A 88 16.29 -7.22 -15.59
N PRO A 89 17.06 -8.30 -15.27
CA PRO A 89 16.96 -9.58 -15.99
C PRO A 89 15.75 -10.43 -15.58
N ILE A 90 15.04 -10.06 -14.52
CA ILE A 90 13.92 -10.81 -13.94
C ILE A 90 12.72 -9.87 -13.83
N GLU A 91 11.62 -10.21 -14.53
CA GLU A 91 10.40 -9.41 -14.54
C GLU A 91 9.65 -9.48 -13.20
N ASN A 92 9.49 -10.70 -12.66
CA ASN A 92 8.79 -10.89 -11.38
C ASN A 92 9.54 -10.17 -10.26
N TRP A 93 8.84 -9.32 -9.54
CA TRP A 93 9.44 -8.48 -8.51
C TRP A 93 10.00 -9.28 -7.32
N ALA A 94 9.28 -10.30 -6.85
CA ALA A 94 9.72 -11.12 -5.72
C ALA A 94 10.97 -11.94 -6.10
N ASP A 95 10.96 -12.58 -7.26
CA ASP A 95 12.10 -13.37 -7.77
C ASP A 95 13.33 -12.48 -7.97
N TRP A 96 13.12 -11.24 -8.46
CA TRP A 96 14.21 -10.27 -8.62
C TRP A 96 14.82 -9.87 -7.27
N ARG A 97 14.00 -9.66 -6.24
CA ARG A 97 14.49 -9.38 -4.88
C ARG A 97 15.25 -10.55 -4.29
N GLU A 98 14.73 -11.77 -4.42
CA GLU A 98 15.40 -13.00 -3.95
C GLU A 98 16.73 -13.24 -4.65
N ALA A 99 16.84 -12.86 -5.93
CA ALA A 99 18.09 -12.95 -6.71
C ALA A 99 19.12 -11.86 -6.34
N GLY A 100 18.88 -11.03 -5.34
CA GLY A 100 19.79 -9.97 -4.89
C GLY A 100 19.71 -8.68 -5.71
N GLN A 101 18.57 -8.43 -6.35
CA GLN A 101 18.23 -7.19 -7.04
C GLN A 101 19.19 -6.82 -8.20
N PRO A 102 19.48 -7.75 -9.15
CA PRO A 102 20.42 -7.48 -10.24
C PRO A 102 19.83 -6.54 -11.29
N TYR A 103 20.65 -5.62 -11.80
CA TYR A 103 20.31 -4.82 -12.98
C TYR A 103 21.04 -5.37 -14.22
N CYS A 104 20.56 -4.97 -15.41
CA CYS A 104 21.17 -5.33 -16.68
C CYS A 104 21.05 -4.18 -17.70
N SER A 105 21.78 -4.29 -18.83
CA SER A 105 21.59 -3.37 -19.94
C SER A 105 20.34 -3.75 -20.76
N LYS A 106 19.81 -2.80 -21.53
CA LYS A 106 18.70 -3.03 -22.46
C LYS A 106 18.96 -4.15 -23.48
N ASP A 107 20.22 -4.40 -23.81
CA ASP A 107 20.63 -5.40 -24.81
C ASP A 107 20.79 -6.80 -24.21
N THR A 108 20.57 -6.96 -22.91
CA THR A 108 20.57 -8.26 -22.23
C THR A 108 19.34 -9.07 -22.68
N PRO A 109 19.51 -10.35 -23.06
CA PRO A 109 18.36 -11.20 -23.38
C PRO A 109 17.31 -11.20 -22.26
N ASN A 110 16.05 -10.98 -22.61
CA ASN A 110 14.91 -10.88 -21.69
C ASN A 110 14.98 -9.70 -20.69
N ALA A 111 15.76 -8.65 -21.00
CA ALA A 111 15.78 -7.44 -20.18
C ALA A 111 14.36 -6.87 -20.05
N TYR A 112 13.91 -6.70 -18.81
CA TYR A 112 12.62 -6.12 -18.45
C TYR A 112 12.80 -4.72 -17.87
N GLY A 113 11.97 -3.77 -18.29
CA GLY A 113 12.02 -2.39 -17.82
C GLY A 113 11.96 -1.39 -18.97
N GLY A 114 12.49 -0.21 -18.72
CA GLY A 114 12.51 0.90 -19.68
C GLY A 114 12.63 2.24 -18.98
N PHE A 115 12.65 3.28 -19.77
CA PHE A 115 12.59 4.66 -19.29
C PHE A 115 11.89 5.55 -20.33
N TYR A 116 11.48 6.72 -19.90
CA TYR A 116 10.90 7.74 -20.75
C TYR A 116 11.96 8.79 -21.05
N THR A 117 12.09 9.16 -22.33
CA THR A 117 12.93 10.30 -22.71
C THR A 117 12.30 11.61 -22.24
N GLN A 118 13.12 12.66 -22.10
CA GLN A 118 12.60 13.98 -21.73
C GLN A 118 11.53 14.49 -22.70
N ASP A 119 11.72 14.24 -24.01
CA ASP A 119 10.75 14.67 -25.04
C ASP A 119 9.43 13.88 -24.93
N GLN A 120 9.50 12.58 -24.66
CA GLN A 120 8.32 11.77 -24.39
C GLN A 120 7.54 12.26 -23.16
N LEU A 121 8.26 12.66 -22.10
CA LEU A 121 7.63 13.21 -20.89
C LEU A 121 7.05 14.60 -21.15
N ARG A 122 7.70 15.47 -21.95
CA ARG A 122 7.12 16.76 -22.36
C ARG A 122 5.82 16.57 -23.15
N ASP A 123 5.79 15.60 -24.06
CA ASP A 123 4.57 15.24 -24.81
C ASP A 123 3.46 14.73 -23.86
N LEU A 124 3.81 13.93 -22.87
CA LEU A 124 2.86 13.44 -21.88
C LEU A 124 2.32 14.58 -21.01
N VAL A 125 3.18 15.51 -20.59
CA VAL A 125 2.80 16.70 -19.82
C VAL A 125 1.85 17.58 -20.60
N ALA A 126 2.15 17.84 -21.89
CA ALA A 126 1.26 18.63 -22.77
C ALA A 126 -0.11 17.94 -22.92
N TYR A 127 -0.09 16.61 -23.16
CA TYR A 127 -1.31 15.81 -23.28
C TYR A 127 -2.20 15.87 -22.02
N ALA A 128 -1.58 15.78 -20.84
CA ALA A 128 -2.27 15.87 -19.55
C ALA A 128 -2.83 17.28 -19.30
N ALA A 129 -2.05 18.32 -19.65
CA ALA A 129 -2.44 19.71 -19.46
C ALA A 129 -3.70 20.09 -20.29
N GLU A 130 -3.82 19.60 -21.53
CA GLU A 130 -5.01 19.76 -22.36
C GLU A 130 -6.28 19.19 -21.70
N ARG A 131 -6.11 18.20 -20.81
CA ARG A 131 -7.18 17.52 -20.06
C ARG A 131 -7.39 18.04 -18.65
N GLY A 132 -6.67 19.10 -18.30
CA GLY A 132 -6.76 19.72 -16.95
C GLY A 132 -6.07 18.92 -15.86
N ILE A 133 -5.18 18.01 -16.23
CA ILE A 133 -4.39 17.20 -15.29
C ILE A 133 -2.95 17.72 -15.25
N THR A 134 -2.45 17.94 -14.04
CA THR A 134 -1.04 18.24 -13.80
C THR A 134 -0.34 16.95 -13.40
N ILE A 135 0.76 16.63 -14.07
CA ILE A 135 1.64 15.55 -13.66
C ILE A 135 2.56 16.05 -12.55
N VAL A 136 2.58 15.34 -11.43
CA VAL A 136 3.48 15.57 -10.30
C VAL A 136 4.55 14.49 -10.35
N PRO A 137 5.79 14.82 -10.74
CA PRO A 137 6.85 13.82 -10.76
C PRO A 137 7.38 13.56 -9.35
N GLU A 138 7.70 12.30 -9.06
CA GLU A 138 8.39 11.89 -7.85
C GLU A 138 9.79 11.37 -8.17
N ILE A 139 10.76 11.90 -7.43
CA ILE A 139 12.15 11.46 -7.41
C ILE A 139 12.51 11.15 -5.97
N GLU A 140 12.74 9.89 -5.69
CA GLU A 140 12.98 9.39 -4.35
C GLU A 140 14.29 9.88 -3.73
N MET A 141 14.20 10.32 -2.49
CA MET A 141 15.34 10.68 -1.65
C MET A 141 14.94 10.78 -0.17
N PRO A 142 15.77 10.39 0.80
CA PRO A 142 17.07 9.75 0.61
C PRO A 142 17.00 8.23 0.50
N GLY A 143 15.87 7.61 0.84
CA GLY A 143 15.58 6.18 0.73
C GLY A 143 15.24 5.77 -0.70
N HIS A 144 14.85 4.51 -0.89
CA HIS A 144 14.39 3.95 -2.18
C HIS A 144 15.29 4.26 -3.38
N SER A 145 16.62 4.43 -3.16
CA SER A 145 17.57 4.98 -4.12
C SER A 145 18.70 4.00 -4.50
N SER A 146 18.49 2.69 -4.33
CA SER A 146 19.52 1.69 -4.62
C SER A 146 19.90 1.61 -6.09
N GLU A 147 19.01 1.95 -7.01
CA GLU A 147 19.29 2.08 -8.44
C GLU A 147 20.29 3.22 -8.68
N ALA A 148 20.09 4.40 -8.12
CA ALA A 148 20.97 5.53 -8.28
C ALA A 148 22.33 5.30 -7.62
N THR A 149 22.36 4.74 -6.40
CA THR A 149 23.60 4.39 -5.70
C THR A 149 24.34 3.23 -6.36
N THR A 150 23.66 2.40 -7.14
CA THR A 150 24.28 1.38 -7.98
C THR A 150 24.90 1.97 -9.25
N ALA A 151 24.18 2.88 -9.93
CA ALA A 151 24.70 3.57 -11.11
C ALA A 151 25.88 4.50 -10.78
N TYR A 152 25.83 5.15 -9.61
CA TYR A 152 26.80 6.12 -9.09
C TYR A 152 27.17 5.78 -7.64
N PRO A 153 28.07 4.80 -7.41
CA PRO A 153 28.40 4.32 -6.06
C PRO A 153 28.93 5.39 -5.12
N GLU A 154 29.55 6.44 -5.68
CA GLU A 154 30.03 7.62 -4.95
C GLU A 154 28.93 8.38 -4.18
N LEU A 155 27.65 8.14 -4.51
CA LEU A 155 26.50 8.70 -3.83
C LEU A 155 26.10 7.92 -2.56
N SER A 156 26.66 6.74 -2.34
CA SER A 156 26.42 5.93 -1.15
C SER A 156 27.50 6.10 -0.09
N CYS A 157 27.22 5.75 1.16
CA CYS A 157 28.21 5.77 2.25
C CYS A 157 29.31 4.71 2.07
N THR A 158 28.99 3.61 1.40
CA THR A 158 29.92 2.49 1.21
C THR A 158 30.77 2.62 -0.04
N HIS A 159 30.36 3.46 -0.98
CA HIS A 159 30.94 3.59 -2.32
C HIS A 159 30.96 2.26 -3.10
N GLU A 160 30.06 1.33 -2.73
CA GLU A 160 29.93 0.01 -3.35
C GLU A 160 28.52 -0.17 -3.94
N LYS A 161 28.48 -0.84 -5.11
CA LYS A 161 27.21 -1.16 -5.77
C LYS A 161 26.38 -2.13 -4.93
N HIS A 162 25.05 -1.98 -4.96
CA HIS A 162 24.07 -2.87 -4.34
C HIS A 162 24.18 -3.06 -2.82
N LYS A 163 24.89 -2.18 -2.09
CA LYS A 163 25.07 -2.35 -0.65
C LYS A 163 24.28 -1.38 0.22
N GLN A 164 23.71 -0.36 -0.39
CA GLN A 164 23.00 0.66 0.38
C GLN A 164 21.86 1.25 -0.44
N PRO A 165 20.62 1.20 0.08
CA PRO A 165 19.44 1.76 -0.59
C PRO A 165 19.30 3.28 -0.42
N ASP A 166 20.10 3.92 0.48
CA ASP A 166 19.97 5.32 0.81
C ASP A 166 21.17 6.11 0.28
N TYR A 167 20.93 7.36 -0.14
CA TYR A 167 22.01 8.29 -0.43
C TYR A 167 22.85 8.60 0.81
N CYS A 168 24.13 8.92 0.61
CA CYS A 168 24.99 9.45 1.67
C CYS A 168 24.61 10.90 1.99
N ALA A 169 23.80 11.11 3.02
CA ALA A 169 23.33 12.45 3.40
C ALA A 169 24.42 13.40 3.93
N GLY A 170 25.62 12.88 4.22
CA GLY A 170 26.79 13.70 4.59
C GLY A 170 27.65 14.14 3.40
N SER A 171 27.43 13.60 2.20
CA SER A 171 28.25 13.86 1.03
C SER A 171 27.74 15.04 0.21
N ILE A 172 28.63 15.99 -0.11
CA ILE A 172 28.28 17.10 -1.02
C ILE A 172 27.92 16.59 -2.42
N ALA A 173 28.52 15.50 -2.87
CA ALA A 173 28.23 14.90 -4.16
C ALA A 173 26.75 14.46 -4.27
N THR A 174 26.14 14.03 -3.17
CA THR A 174 24.71 13.71 -3.12
C THR A 174 23.86 14.95 -3.41
N TYR A 175 24.16 16.06 -2.80
CA TYR A 175 23.41 17.30 -3.01
C TYR A 175 23.58 17.84 -4.43
N ASP A 176 24.82 17.84 -4.95
CA ASP A 176 25.10 18.26 -6.32
C ASP A 176 24.36 17.36 -7.33
N PHE A 177 24.31 16.06 -7.09
CA PHE A 177 23.56 15.11 -7.91
C PHE A 177 22.06 15.42 -7.88
N LEU A 178 21.47 15.48 -6.68
CA LEU A 178 20.03 15.71 -6.52
C LEU A 178 19.59 17.05 -7.10
N GLU A 179 20.32 18.13 -6.83
CA GLU A 179 20.04 19.45 -7.39
C GLU A 179 20.12 19.45 -8.93
N ASN A 180 21.07 18.75 -9.52
CA ASN A 180 21.18 18.65 -10.98
C ASN A 180 20.06 17.79 -11.58
N VAL A 181 19.68 16.70 -10.93
CA VAL A 181 18.50 15.89 -11.32
C VAL A 181 17.24 16.73 -11.26
N LEU A 182 17.00 17.43 -10.14
CA LEU A 182 15.82 18.27 -9.97
C LEU A 182 15.75 19.41 -11.01
N LYS A 183 16.89 19.98 -11.44
CA LYS A 183 16.90 20.96 -12.55
C LYS A 183 16.32 20.36 -13.83
N GLU A 184 16.77 19.18 -14.25
CA GLU A 184 16.26 18.53 -15.45
C GLU A 184 14.79 18.10 -15.29
N VAL A 185 14.39 17.67 -14.09
CA VAL A 185 12.97 17.37 -13.78
C VAL A 185 12.11 18.64 -13.94
N MET A 186 12.54 19.77 -13.40
CA MET A 186 11.81 21.04 -13.50
C MET A 186 11.76 21.59 -14.94
N ASP A 187 12.75 21.29 -15.77
CA ASP A 187 12.75 21.65 -17.20
C ASP A 187 11.72 20.85 -18.01
N VAL A 188 11.42 19.63 -17.59
CA VAL A 188 10.44 18.75 -18.23
C VAL A 188 9.04 18.93 -17.68
N PHE A 189 8.91 19.07 -16.35
CA PHE A 189 7.64 19.18 -15.66
C PHE A 189 7.36 20.61 -15.19
N PRO A 190 6.44 21.35 -15.82
CA PRO A 190 6.05 22.69 -15.40
C PRO A 190 5.20 22.71 -14.12
N SER A 191 4.97 21.56 -13.52
CA SER A 191 4.23 21.42 -12.27
C SER A 191 4.82 22.31 -11.18
N HIS A 192 3.95 23.02 -10.46
CA HIS A 192 4.36 23.74 -9.26
C HIS A 192 4.86 22.78 -8.17
N TYR A 193 4.39 21.55 -8.18
CA TYR A 193 4.66 20.50 -7.20
C TYR A 193 5.71 19.53 -7.73
N ILE A 194 6.75 19.27 -6.90
CA ILE A 194 7.75 18.22 -7.13
C ILE A 194 7.75 17.34 -5.88
N HIS A 195 7.49 16.04 -6.06
CA HIS A 195 7.51 15.06 -4.98
C HIS A 195 8.92 14.50 -4.81
N VAL A 196 9.40 14.45 -3.58
CA VAL A 196 10.77 14.03 -3.24
C VAL A 196 10.79 12.70 -2.44
N GLY A 197 9.66 12.01 -2.33
CA GLY A 197 9.55 10.83 -1.49
C GLY A 197 9.72 11.17 -0.02
N GLY A 198 10.81 10.73 0.58
CA GLY A 198 11.19 11.01 1.96
C GLY A 198 10.92 9.88 2.93
N ASP A 199 10.25 8.83 2.46
CA ASP A 199 9.80 7.70 3.23
C ASP A 199 10.88 6.62 3.43
N GLU A 200 10.69 5.83 4.44
CA GLU A 200 11.34 4.55 4.74
C GLU A 200 12.88 4.51 4.65
N ALA A 201 13.58 5.65 4.74
CA ALA A 201 15.04 5.68 4.70
C ALA A 201 15.65 4.81 5.81
N GLY A 202 16.47 3.84 5.43
CA GLY A 202 17.05 2.85 6.33
C GLY A 202 18.10 3.43 7.28
N LYS A 203 18.84 4.46 6.85
CA LYS A 203 19.82 5.26 7.64
C LYS A 203 20.92 4.48 8.37
N LYS A 204 20.95 3.16 8.26
CA LYS A 204 21.87 2.30 9.01
C LYS A 204 23.34 2.67 8.76
N SER A 205 23.69 2.91 7.51
CA SER A 205 25.06 3.28 7.11
C SER A 205 25.49 4.67 7.60
N TRP A 206 24.54 5.58 7.84
CA TRP A 206 24.84 6.94 8.27
C TRP A 206 25.47 6.99 9.68
N SER A 207 25.10 6.04 10.53
CA SER A 207 25.62 5.95 11.90
C SER A 207 27.12 5.67 11.96
N SER A 208 27.71 5.10 10.92
CA SER A 208 29.15 4.77 10.84
C SER A 208 29.91 5.51 9.73
N CYS A 209 29.20 6.17 8.81
CA CYS A 209 29.80 6.90 7.70
C CYS A 209 30.54 8.17 8.19
N PRO A 210 31.84 8.34 7.89
CA PRO A 210 32.59 9.51 8.35
C PRO A 210 32.02 10.86 7.86
N LEU A 211 31.49 10.91 6.62
CA LEU A 211 30.88 12.10 6.05
C LEU A 211 29.57 12.44 6.76
N CYS A 212 28.68 11.45 6.97
CA CYS A 212 27.44 11.65 7.71
C CYS A 212 27.71 12.07 9.15
N GLN A 213 28.65 11.43 9.82
CA GLN A 213 29.06 11.81 11.18
C GLN A 213 29.67 13.23 11.24
N SER A 214 30.44 13.62 10.22
CA SER A 214 30.97 14.99 10.13
C SER A 214 29.85 16.01 9.97
N LYS A 215 28.87 15.73 9.08
CA LYS A 215 27.72 16.61 8.85
C LYS A 215 26.84 16.70 10.11
N MET A 216 26.61 15.60 10.81
CA MET A 216 25.86 15.60 12.08
C MET A 216 26.55 16.47 13.15
N ARG A 217 27.88 16.42 13.27
CA ARG A 217 28.63 17.31 14.17
C ARG A 217 28.49 18.79 13.77
N GLU A 218 28.56 19.08 12.47
CA GLU A 218 28.34 20.45 11.94
C GLU A 218 26.94 20.97 12.30
N LEU A 219 25.92 20.11 12.24
CA LEU A 219 24.53 20.42 12.58
C LEU A 219 24.28 20.45 14.10
N GLY A 220 25.25 20.02 14.92
CA GLY A 220 25.10 19.94 16.38
C GLY A 220 24.16 18.84 16.85
N THR A 221 23.97 17.77 16.06
CA THR A 221 23.09 16.65 16.38
C THR A 221 23.82 15.30 16.45
N THR A 222 23.19 14.33 17.11
CA THR A 222 23.60 12.92 17.11
C THR A 222 22.54 12.02 16.46
N SER A 223 21.43 12.60 15.99
CA SER A 223 20.30 11.87 15.37
C SER A 223 20.47 11.76 13.86
N VAL A 224 20.37 10.55 13.34
CA VAL A 224 20.31 10.30 11.89
C VAL A 224 18.99 10.83 11.28
N ASP A 225 17.94 10.95 12.09
CA ASP A 225 16.67 11.53 11.65
C ASP A 225 16.81 13.02 11.39
N ASP A 226 17.59 13.75 12.22
CA ASP A 226 17.90 15.15 11.98
C ASP A 226 18.74 15.36 10.71
N LEU A 227 19.59 14.37 10.37
CA LEU A 227 20.36 14.41 9.13
C LEU A 227 19.45 14.20 7.90
N GLN A 228 18.46 13.32 7.98
CA GLN A 228 17.41 13.22 6.95
C GLN A 228 16.62 14.51 6.84
N ALA A 229 16.17 15.06 7.97
CA ALA A 229 15.46 16.32 8.02
C ALA A 229 16.25 17.47 7.37
N TYR A 230 17.57 17.51 7.58
CA TYR A 230 18.45 18.48 6.93
C TYR A 230 18.48 18.29 5.41
N LEU A 231 18.61 17.05 4.91
CA LEU A 231 18.63 16.76 3.47
C LEU A 231 17.33 17.24 2.81
N ILE A 232 16.19 16.84 3.35
CA ILE A 232 14.87 17.22 2.82
C ILE A 232 14.67 18.73 2.90
N THR A 233 15.08 19.37 4.00
CA THR A 233 15.01 20.84 4.15
C THR A 233 15.81 21.55 3.07
N ARG A 234 17.04 21.08 2.78
CA ARG A 234 17.88 21.67 1.73
C ARG A 234 17.26 21.51 0.33
N MET A 235 16.71 20.33 0.03
CA MET A 235 16.03 20.12 -1.25
C MET A 235 14.75 20.98 -1.35
N GLY A 236 14.02 21.14 -0.26
CA GLY A 236 12.86 22.04 -0.21
C GLY A 236 13.24 23.50 -0.45
N GLN A 237 14.35 23.97 0.13
CA GLN A 237 14.88 25.32 -0.12
C GLN A 237 15.26 25.48 -1.60
N PHE A 238 16.00 24.52 -2.15
CA PHE A 238 16.36 24.50 -3.55
C PHE A 238 15.15 24.59 -4.48
N LEU A 239 14.11 23.79 -4.24
CA LEU A 239 12.86 23.84 -5.02
C LEU A 239 12.15 25.19 -4.88
N ASN A 240 12.07 25.75 -3.68
CA ASN A 240 11.45 27.07 -3.44
C ASN A 240 12.20 28.21 -4.17
N GLU A 241 13.53 28.17 -4.20
CA GLU A 241 14.36 29.12 -4.96
C GLU A 241 14.07 29.07 -6.47
N HIS A 242 13.61 27.94 -6.96
CA HIS A 242 13.19 27.73 -8.36
C HIS A 242 11.68 27.89 -8.58
N GLY A 243 10.94 28.44 -7.59
CA GLY A 243 9.49 28.68 -7.69
C GLY A 243 8.64 27.41 -7.64
N ARG A 244 9.17 26.33 -7.09
CA ARG A 244 8.47 25.04 -6.93
C ARG A 244 8.11 24.81 -5.46
N GLN A 245 7.12 23.96 -5.25
CA GLN A 245 6.69 23.52 -3.92
C GLN A 245 7.07 22.06 -3.73
N LEU A 246 7.78 21.76 -2.64
CA LEU A 246 8.07 20.40 -2.23
C LEU A 246 6.78 19.67 -1.85
N VAL A 247 6.62 18.46 -2.35
CA VAL A 247 5.69 17.45 -1.84
C VAL A 247 6.52 16.30 -1.29
N GLY A 248 6.11 15.67 -0.20
CA GLY A 248 6.76 14.46 0.34
C GLY A 248 5.80 13.65 1.17
N TRP A 249 6.14 12.38 1.37
CA TRP A 249 5.42 11.53 2.30
C TRP A 249 5.54 12.06 3.72
N ASP A 250 4.73 11.62 4.64
CA ASP A 250 4.59 12.27 5.97
C ASP A 250 5.84 12.17 6.87
N GLU A 251 6.88 11.42 6.48
CA GLU A 251 8.19 11.44 7.14
C GLU A 251 8.92 12.77 7.01
N VAL A 252 8.62 13.56 5.96
CA VAL A 252 9.26 14.88 5.76
C VAL A 252 8.89 15.90 6.83
N ILE A 253 7.84 15.66 7.62
CA ILE A 253 7.41 16.55 8.72
C ILE A 253 8.53 16.81 9.72
N ALA A 254 9.44 15.84 9.93
CA ALA A 254 10.59 16.02 10.82
C ALA A 254 11.56 17.14 10.39
N GLY A 255 11.48 17.59 9.12
CA GLY A 255 12.29 18.67 8.58
C GLY A 255 11.81 20.07 9.03
N ASN A 256 12.72 21.02 9.05
CA ASN A 256 12.38 22.44 9.21
C ASN A 256 12.03 23.05 7.84
N LEU A 257 10.96 22.59 7.24
CA LEU A 257 10.51 22.99 5.92
C LEU A 257 9.81 24.34 5.93
N SER A 258 9.81 25.01 4.79
CA SER A 258 8.99 26.20 4.61
C SER A 258 7.51 25.85 4.67
N LYS A 259 6.65 26.80 5.02
CA LYS A 259 5.20 26.61 4.97
C LYS A 259 4.67 26.36 3.54
N ASN A 260 5.48 26.66 2.52
CA ASN A 260 5.23 26.28 1.13
C ASN A 260 5.65 24.83 0.89
N THR A 261 5.05 23.90 1.64
CA THR A 261 5.27 22.46 1.56
C THR A 261 3.92 21.75 1.58
N THR A 262 3.80 20.70 0.81
CA THR A 262 2.65 19.79 0.87
C THR A 262 3.11 18.46 1.47
N VAL A 263 2.43 18.00 2.52
CA VAL A 263 2.66 16.70 3.13
C VAL A 263 1.60 15.74 2.63
N MET A 264 2.04 14.63 2.04
CA MET A 264 1.16 13.53 1.64
C MET A 264 1.14 12.49 2.76
N VAL A 265 0.01 12.44 3.47
CA VAL A 265 -0.15 11.60 4.66
C VAL A 265 -0.67 10.24 4.25
N TRP A 266 0.17 9.21 4.40
CA TRP A 266 -0.18 7.83 4.06
C TRP A 266 -0.42 6.93 5.28
N ARG A 267 0.05 7.33 6.47
CA ARG A 267 -0.07 6.56 7.71
C ARG A 267 -1.41 6.82 8.41
N ASP A 268 -1.47 7.79 9.28
CA ASP A 268 -2.60 8.00 10.17
C ASP A 268 -2.92 9.49 10.43
N LYS A 269 -4.01 9.71 11.18
CA LYS A 269 -4.49 11.04 11.54
C LYS A 269 -3.50 11.86 12.36
N ASP A 270 -2.66 11.21 13.17
CA ASP A 270 -1.73 11.92 14.05
C ASP A 270 -0.67 12.64 13.21
N ARG A 271 -0.29 12.03 12.07
CA ARG A 271 0.58 12.67 11.08
C ARG A 271 -0.09 13.84 10.37
N ALA A 272 -1.36 13.70 10.02
CA ALA A 272 -2.12 14.82 9.44
C ALA A 272 -2.21 15.99 10.42
N HIS A 273 -2.53 15.74 11.67
CA HIS A 273 -2.56 16.74 12.73
C HIS A 273 -1.20 17.43 12.93
N GLU A 274 -0.11 16.66 12.92
CA GLU A 274 1.25 17.17 13.04
C GLU A 274 1.59 18.10 11.85
N ALA A 275 1.32 17.67 10.61
CA ALA A 275 1.56 18.47 9.41
C ALA A 275 0.78 19.80 9.45
N ILE A 276 -0.49 19.75 9.85
CA ILE A 276 -1.36 20.93 10.00
C ILE A 276 -0.79 21.91 11.05
N LYS A 277 -0.32 21.40 12.19
CA LYS A 277 0.31 22.22 13.24
C LYS A 277 1.56 22.94 12.75
N HIS A 278 2.32 22.31 11.88
CA HIS A 278 3.47 22.96 11.22
C HIS A 278 3.06 23.98 10.16
N GLY A 279 1.78 24.03 9.79
CA GLY A 279 1.23 24.95 8.80
C GLY A 279 1.50 24.51 7.36
N TYR A 280 1.70 23.23 7.12
CA TYR A 280 1.85 22.63 5.79
C TYR A 280 0.50 22.37 5.14
N ASP A 281 0.45 22.38 3.80
CA ASP A 281 -0.68 21.83 3.06
C ASP A 281 -0.72 20.31 3.25
N VAL A 282 -1.92 19.75 3.39
CA VAL A 282 -2.10 18.31 3.64
C VAL A 282 -2.92 17.66 2.52
N VAL A 283 -2.36 16.61 1.92
CA VAL A 283 -3.08 15.69 1.04
C VAL A 283 -3.21 14.36 1.76
N LEU A 284 -4.44 13.87 1.92
CA LEU A 284 -4.68 12.59 2.59
C LEU A 284 -4.63 11.44 1.58
N SER A 285 -3.85 10.44 1.91
CA SER A 285 -3.63 9.23 1.11
C SER A 285 -3.43 8.00 2.01
N PRO A 286 -4.24 7.83 3.10
CA PRO A 286 -3.98 6.78 4.09
C PRO A 286 -4.07 5.40 3.47
N ALA A 287 -3.09 4.55 3.77
CA ALA A 287 -2.97 3.20 3.21
C ALA A 287 -4.23 2.35 3.44
N GLU A 288 -4.90 2.55 4.56
CA GLU A 288 -6.12 1.83 4.91
C GLU A 288 -7.27 2.06 3.92
N TYR A 289 -7.33 3.23 3.24
CA TYR A 289 -8.46 3.63 2.38
C TYR A 289 -8.07 4.00 0.95
N CYS A 290 -6.79 4.30 0.71
CA CYS A 290 -6.32 4.91 -0.53
C CYS A 290 -5.27 4.06 -1.28
N TYR A 291 -4.75 2.96 -0.70
CA TYR A 291 -3.77 2.10 -1.36
C TYR A 291 -4.47 1.05 -2.22
N LEU A 292 -4.58 1.36 -3.51
CA LEU A 292 -5.33 0.56 -4.47
C LEU A 292 -4.59 -0.70 -4.94
N ASP A 293 -3.43 -0.99 -4.41
CA ASP A 293 -2.65 -2.22 -4.54
C ASP A 293 -3.10 -3.34 -3.58
N HIS A 294 -3.98 -3.02 -2.62
CA HIS A 294 -4.63 -4.01 -1.76
C HIS A 294 -5.70 -4.82 -2.51
N TYR A 295 -5.97 -6.05 -2.06
CA TYR A 295 -7.07 -6.86 -2.58
C TYR A 295 -8.40 -6.13 -2.44
N GLN A 296 -9.15 -6.06 -3.53
CA GLN A 296 -10.46 -5.39 -3.54
C GLN A 296 -11.63 -6.35 -3.32
N ASP A 297 -11.37 -7.66 -3.36
CA ASP A 297 -12.34 -8.74 -3.13
C ASP A 297 -11.60 -9.94 -2.54
N ALA A 298 -12.30 -11.07 -2.34
CA ALA A 298 -11.73 -12.31 -1.82
C ALA A 298 -10.40 -12.65 -2.53
N PRO A 299 -9.27 -12.72 -1.83
CA PRO A 299 -7.94 -12.88 -2.46
C PRO A 299 -7.82 -14.12 -3.35
N THR A 300 -8.58 -15.17 -3.02
CA THR A 300 -8.61 -16.43 -3.80
C THR A 300 -9.23 -16.28 -5.19
N THR A 301 -9.89 -15.16 -5.48
CA THR A 301 -10.54 -14.86 -6.76
C THR A 301 -9.83 -13.75 -7.53
N GLN A 302 -8.80 -13.17 -6.95
CA GLN A 302 -8.07 -12.03 -7.49
C GLN A 302 -6.70 -12.44 -8.04
N ARG A 303 -6.15 -11.60 -8.93
CA ARG A 303 -4.73 -11.63 -9.25
C ARG A 303 -3.91 -11.26 -8.00
N PRO A 304 -2.63 -11.66 -7.93
CA PRO A 304 -1.78 -11.29 -6.81
C PRO A 304 -1.78 -9.78 -6.52
N ALA A 305 -1.81 -9.43 -5.24
CA ALA A 305 -1.72 -8.07 -4.72
C ALA A 305 -0.73 -8.04 -3.56
N ILE A 306 -0.37 -6.85 -3.05
CA ILE A 306 0.58 -6.72 -1.93
C ILE A 306 0.05 -7.39 -0.65
N GLY A 307 -1.25 -7.51 -0.51
CA GLY A 307 -1.96 -7.99 0.67
C GLY A 307 -3.12 -7.07 1.01
N GLY A 308 -3.48 -7.00 2.29
CA GLY A 308 -4.57 -6.14 2.74
C GLY A 308 -5.95 -6.52 2.19
N TYR A 309 -6.96 -5.73 2.54
CA TYR A 309 -8.31 -5.88 1.99
C TYR A 309 -8.98 -4.51 1.94
N LEU A 310 -9.21 -4.01 0.74
CA LEU A 310 -9.76 -2.69 0.48
C LEU A 310 -10.87 -2.76 -0.59
N PRO A 311 -12.09 -3.20 -0.22
CA PRO A 311 -13.21 -3.25 -1.14
C PRO A 311 -13.72 -1.86 -1.49
N LEU A 312 -14.45 -1.75 -2.62
CA LEU A 312 -15.02 -0.50 -3.09
C LEU A 312 -15.84 0.25 -2.03
N GLU A 313 -16.63 -0.49 -1.24
CA GLU A 313 -17.44 0.10 -0.17
C GLU A 313 -16.59 0.80 0.89
N LYS A 314 -15.45 0.22 1.27
CA LYS A 314 -14.53 0.82 2.24
C LYS A 314 -13.90 2.11 1.69
N VAL A 315 -13.47 2.12 0.42
CA VAL A 315 -12.97 3.33 -0.25
C VAL A 315 -14.06 4.40 -0.31
N TYR A 316 -15.28 4.03 -0.69
CA TYR A 316 -16.40 4.98 -0.80
C TYR A 316 -16.77 5.60 0.54
N ASN A 317 -16.80 4.81 1.59
CA ASN A 317 -17.20 5.26 2.94
C ASN A 317 -16.11 6.04 3.67
N TYR A 318 -14.88 6.06 3.18
CA TYR A 318 -13.83 6.89 3.76
C TYR A 318 -14.22 8.37 3.78
N VAL A 319 -14.07 9.03 4.91
CA VAL A 319 -14.29 10.48 5.10
C VAL A 319 -12.96 11.14 5.41
N PRO A 320 -12.38 11.90 4.49
CA PRO A 320 -11.08 12.53 4.70
C PRO A 320 -11.08 13.42 5.94
N GLY A 321 -10.19 13.10 6.89
CA GLY A 321 -10.03 13.85 8.12
C GLY A 321 -11.19 13.73 9.12
N GLU A 322 -12.04 12.69 9.04
CA GLU A 322 -13.16 12.47 9.96
C GLU A 322 -12.73 12.56 11.44
N ASP A 323 -11.56 11.99 11.73
CA ASP A 323 -10.98 11.95 13.08
C ASP A 323 -10.29 13.25 13.52
N LEU A 324 -10.20 14.25 12.63
CA LEU A 324 -9.60 15.56 12.93
C LEU A 324 -10.64 16.56 13.42
N PRO A 325 -10.25 17.52 14.28
CA PRO A 325 -11.09 18.66 14.61
C PRO A 325 -11.59 19.37 13.35
N GLU A 326 -12.82 19.91 13.37
CA GLU A 326 -13.43 20.56 12.19
C GLU A 326 -12.57 21.71 11.63
N ALA A 327 -11.92 22.47 12.51
CA ALA A 327 -11.03 23.56 12.12
C ALA A 327 -9.81 23.05 11.31
N GLU A 328 -9.28 21.89 11.65
CA GLU A 328 -8.16 21.25 10.96
C GLU A 328 -8.60 20.58 9.67
N ARG A 329 -9.78 19.95 9.66
CA ARG A 329 -10.35 19.33 8.47
C ARG A 329 -10.46 20.30 7.30
N LYS A 330 -10.76 21.57 7.56
CA LYS A 330 -10.83 22.63 6.54
C LYS A 330 -9.46 22.97 5.91
N LEU A 331 -8.36 22.54 6.53
CA LEU A 331 -7.00 22.76 6.02
C LEU A 331 -6.51 21.61 5.13
N ILE A 332 -7.29 20.53 5.00
CA ILE A 332 -6.99 19.44 4.07
C ILE A 332 -7.18 19.97 2.65
N THR A 333 -6.12 19.90 1.84
CA THR A 333 -6.11 20.39 0.46
C THR A 333 -6.63 19.35 -0.53
N GLY A 334 -6.57 18.06 -0.18
CA GLY A 334 -7.03 17.00 -1.08
C GLY A 334 -6.90 15.59 -0.60
N VAL A 335 -7.25 14.70 -1.54
CA VAL A 335 -7.17 13.25 -1.40
C VAL A 335 -6.49 12.64 -2.61
N GLN A 336 -5.79 11.53 -2.41
CA GLN A 336 -5.14 10.78 -3.48
C GLN A 336 -5.23 9.28 -3.25
N GLY A 337 -5.52 8.54 -4.31
CA GLY A 337 -5.35 7.08 -4.34
C GLY A 337 -3.99 6.70 -4.90
N ASN A 338 -3.34 5.71 -4.30
CA ASN A 338 -2.02 5.24 -4.71
C ASN A 338 -2.11 3.81 -5.24
N LEU A 339 -1.46 3.56 -6.36
CA LEU A 339 -1.29 2.20 -6.90
C LEU A 339 0.21 1.88 -7.00
N TRP A 340 0.71 1.18 -6.00
CA TRP A 340 2.02 0.53 -6.04
C TRP A 340 1.94 -0.73 -6.89
N THR A 341 3.02 -1.05 -7.60
CA THR A 341 2.93 -2.04 -8.68
C THR A 341 3.85 -3.25 -8.53
N GLU A 342 4.37 -3.54 -7.35
CA GLU A 342 5.21 -4.72 -7.07
C GLU A 342 4.56 -6.02 -7.58
N HIS A 343 3.25 -6.10 -7.51
CA HIS A 343 2.47 -7.27 -7.91
C HIS A 343 1.51 -7.00 -9.07
N VAL A 344 1.62 -5.82 -9.70
CA VAL A 344 0.69 -5.37 -10.75
C VAL A 344 1.45 -5.21 -12.07
N ALA A 345 1.78 -6.34 -12.72
CA ALA A 345 2.70 -6.37 -13.86
C ALA A 345 2.08 -5.91 -15.19
N THR A 346 0.75 -6.01 -15.36
CA THR A 346 0.11 -5.76 -16.66
C THR A 346 -0.82 -4.56 -16.63
N THR A 347 -1.03 -3.94 -17.78
CA THR A 347 -1.95 -2.81 -17.94
C THR A 347 -3.38 -3.15 -17.54
N GLU A 348 -3.84 -4.36 -17.86
CA GLU A 348 -5.18 -4.85 -17.48
C GLU A 348 -5.30 -5.05 -15.97
N HIS A 349 -4.18 -5.39 -15.31
CA HIS A 349 -4.17 -5.50 -13.86
C HIS A 349 -4.23 -4.11 -13.20
N VAL A 350 -3.48 -3.13 -13.71
CA VAL A 350 -3.60 -1.72 -13.29
C VAL A 350 -5.05 -1.24 -13.41
N GLU A 351 -5.68 -1.47 -14.56
CA GLU A 351 -7.06 -1.06 -14.80
C GLU A 351 -8.04 -1.70 -13.81
N ALA A 352 -7.88 -3.00 -13.54
CA ALA A 352 -8.71 -3.71 -12.57
C ALA A 352 -8.49 -3.20 -11.14
N MET A 353 -7.26 -2.85 -10.76
CA MET A 353 -6.95 -2.34 -9.43
C MET A 353 -7.40 -0.89 -9.22
N LEU A 354 -7.27 -0.03 -10.24
CA LEU A 354 -7.72 1.37 -10.17
C LEU A 354 -9.24 1.50 -10.22
N TRP A 355 -9.90 0.76 -11.13
CA TRP A 355 -11.31 0.94 -11.39
C TRP A 355 -12.12 -0.29 -10.97
N PRO A 356 -13.24 -0.11 -10.22
CA PRO A 356 -13.98 1.14 -9.97
C PRO A 356 -13.59 1.92 -8.71
N ARG A 357 -12.57 1.52 -7.92
CA ARG A 357 -12.22 2.21 -6.66
C ARG A 357 -11.84 3.68 -6.90
N GLY A 358 -11.21 3.99 -8.03
CA GLY A 358 -10.96 5.35 -8.46
C GLY A 358 -12.23 6.20 -8.61
N LEU A 359 -13.38 5.60 -9.01
CA LEU A 359 -14.66 6.34 -9.06
C LEU A 359 -15.11 6.82 -7.69
N ALA A 360 -14.87 6.01 -6.64
CA ALA A 360 -15.18 6.38 -5.26
C ALA A 360 -14.32 7.58 -4.79
N LEU A 361 -13.04 7.55 -5.10
CA LEU A 361 -12.12 8.66 -4.79
C LEU A 361 -12.46 9.92 -5.61
N ALA A 362 -12.88 9.76 -6.88
CA ALA A 362 -13.32 10.88 -7.71
C ALA A 362 -14.55 11.58 -7.12
N GLU A 363 -15.57 10.82 -6.72
CA GLU A 363 -16.79 11.36 -6.08
C GLU A 363 -16.43 12.04 -4.76
N GLN A 364 -15.56 11.44 -3.96
CA GLN A 364 -15.09 12.01 -2.71
C GLN A 364 -14.33 13.33 -2.92
N GLY A 365 -13.44 13.37 -3.90
CA GLY A 365 -12.66 14.55 -4.23
C GLY A 365 -13.51 15.70 -4.80
N TRP A 366 -14.61 15.39 -5.48
CA TRP A 366 -15.47 16.37 -6.11
C TRP A 366 -16.67 16.75 -5.24
N THR A 367 -17.45 15.76 -4.79
CA THR A 367 -18.70 15.99 -4.05
C THR A 367 -18.48 16.13 -2.54
N GLY A 368 -17.37 15.58 -2.03
CA GLY A 368 -17.10 15.51 -0.60
C GLY A 368 -17.78 14.31 0.06
N SER A 369 -17.94 14.40 1.37
CA SER A 369 -18.42 13.27 2.18
C SER A 369 -19.88 13.41 2.64
N GLU A 370 -20.58 14.45 2.24
CA GLU A 370 -21.98 14.67 2.58
C GLU A 370 -22.91 13.77 1.77
N ASN A 371 -23.98 13.29 2.38
CA ASN A 371 -25.04 12.52 1.74
C ASN A 371 -24.59 11.25 1.01
N LYS A 372 -23.62 10.52 1.55
CA LYS A 372 -23.15 9.26 0.98
C LYS A 372 -24.24 8.18 1.01
N ASP A 373 -24.48 7.55 -0.15
CA ASP A 373 -25.30 6.35 -0.31
C ASP A 373 -24.56 5.35 -1.18
N TYR A 374 -23.95 4.35 -0.55
CA TYR A 374 -23.17 3.34 -1.27
C TYR A 374 -24.01 2.52 -2.25
N LYS A 375 -25.29 2.28 -1.94
CA LYS A 375 -26.15 1.49 -2.83
C LYS A 375 -26.42 2.24 -4.14
N GLU A 376 -26.71 3.54 -4.05
CA GLU A 376 -26.88 4.39 -5.24
C GLU A 376 -25.54 4.60 -5.98
N PHE A 377 -24.45 4.78 -5.25
CA PHE A 377 -23.12 4.85 -5.85
C PHE A 377 -22.78 3.57 -6.60
N LYS A 378 -23.00 2.39 -6.02
CA LYS A 378 -22.72 1.08 -6.67
C LYS A 378 -23.49 0.93 -7.98
N LYS A 379 -24.74 1.39 -8.04
CA LYS A 379 -25.53 1.39 -9.31
C LYS A 379 -24.86 2.26 -10.37
N ARG A 380 -24.45 3.47 -10.02
CA ARG A 380 -23.74 4.39 -10.94
C ARG A 380 -22.38 3.82 -11.36
N ALA A 381 -21.63 3.23 -10.43
CA ALA A 381 -20.36 2.59 -10.71
C ALA A 381 -20.49 1.42 -11.70
N LEU A 382 -21.55 0.61 -11.60
CA LEU A 382 -21.82 -0.46 -12.58
C LEU A 382 -22.01 0.07 -14.00
N VAL A 383 -22.71 1.19 -14.15
CA VAL A 383 -22.86 1.86 -15.46
C VAL A 383 -21.51 2.35 -16.00
N GLN A 384 -20.68 2.93 -15.12
CA GLN A 384 -19.35 3.39 -15.51
C GLN A 384 -18.40 2.24 -15.86
N ILE A 385 -18.47 1.11 -15.16
CA ILE A 385 -17.73 -0.12 -15.51
C ILE A 385 -18.07 -0.58 -16.92
N ASP A 386 -19.36 -0.59 -17.28
CA ASP A 386 -19.79 -0.96 -18.62
C ASP A 386 -19.27 0.03 -19.68
N ARG A 387 -19.29 1.32 -19.38
CA ARG A 387 -18.72 2.35 -20.24
C ARG A 387 -17.21 2.16 -20.42
N LEU A 388 -16.45 2.05 -19.35
CA LEU A 388 -15.00 1.84 -19.40
C LEU A 388 -14.64 0.59 -20.21
N ARG A 389 -15.44 -0.47 -20.09
CA ARG A 389 -15.21 -1.72 -20.82
C ARG A 389 -15.57 -1.60 -22.31
N ASN A 390 -16.74 -1.05 -22.62
CA ASN A 390 -17.31 -1.11 -23.96
C ASN A 390 -16.89 0.07 -24.85
N GLU A 391 -16.67 1.25 -24.27
CA GLU A 391 -16.32 2.48 -25.01
C GLU A 391 -14.82 2.74 -24.98
N GLU A 392 -14.14 2.48 -23.84
CA GLU A 392 -12.72 2.75 -23.67
C GLU A 392 -11.82 1.50 -23.80
N GLY A 393 -12.41 0.30 -23.97
CA GLY A 393 -11.68 -0.95 -24.12
C GLY A 393 -10.83 -1.34 -22.89
N MET A 394 -11.24 -0.91 -21.69
CA MET A 394 -10.54 -1.16 -20.43
C MET A 394 -11.00 -2.44 -19.73
N HIS A 395 -10.27 -2.85 -18.72
CA HIS A 395 -10.49 -4.06 -17.93
C HIS A 395 -10.78 -3.76 -16.45
N PRO A 396 -11.80 -2.92 -16.13
CA PRO A 396 -12.15 -2.63 -14.73
C PRO A 396 -12.62 -3.90 -14.02
N PHE A 397 -12.43 -3.95 -12.69
CA PHE A 397 -12.98 -5.01 -11.88
C PHE A 397 -14.52 -5.07 -12.02
N ASP A 398 -15.05 -6.28 -12.19
CA ASP A 398 -16.49 -6.49 -12.38
C ASP A 398 -17.19 -6.69 -11.03
N LEU A 399 -17.79 -5.63 -10.52
CA LEU A 399 -18.56 -5.65 -9.25
C LEU A 399 -19.71 -6.67 -9.22
N ARG A 400 -20.15 -7.20 -10.39
CA ARG A 400 -21.17 -8.26 -10.45
C ARG A 400 -20.62 -9.61 -10.02
N LYS A 401 -19.27 -9.76 -10.04
CA LYS A 401 -18.55 -10.98 -9.63
C LYS A 401 -17.97 -10.87 -8.23
N GLU A 402 -18.24 -9.77 -7.54
CA GLU A 402 -17.76 -9.54 -6.17
C GLU A 402 -18.27 -10.64 -5.23
N VAL A 403 -17.34 -11.28 -4.53
CA VAL A 403 -17.63 -12.28 -3.48
C VAL A 403 -17.95 -11.58 -2.16
N GLY A 404 -17.28 -10.45 -1.91
CA GLY A 404 -17.42 -9.66 -0.70
C GLY A 404 -16.59 -10.17 0.47
N GLU A 405 -16.96 -9.77 1.68
CA GLU A 405 -16.26 -10.13 2.91
C GLU A 405 -16.36 -11.64 3.19
N ARG A 406 -15.37 -12.19 3.89
CA ARG A 406 -15.37 -13.59 4.32
C ARG A 406 -16.62 -13.87 5.17
N PRO A 407 -17.47 -14.84 4.80
CA PRO A 407 -18.75 -15.03 5.47
C PRO A 407 -18.64 -15.27 6.99
N GLN A 408 -17.57 -15.92 7.44
CA GLN A 408 -17.29 -16.16 8.86
C GLN A 408 -16.96 -14.88 9.62
N ALA A 409 -16.45 -13.85 8.95
CA ALA A 409 -16.11 -12.57 9.53
C ALA A 409 -17.31 -11.62 9.68
N LEU A 410 -18.46 -11.99 9.14
CA LEU A 410 -19.69 -11.23 9.21
C LEU A 410 -20.40 -11.47 10.57
N GLY A 411 -20.06 -10.65 11.56
CA GLY A 411 -20.67 -10.71 12.89
C GLY A 411 -20.00 -11.70 13.86
N THR A 412 -20.69 -12.06 14.93
CA THR A 412 -20.19 -12.94 15.98
C THR A 412 -20.72 -14.35 15.81
N VAL A 413 -19.84 -15.34 15.85
CA VAL A 413 -20.23 -16.74 15.74
C VAL A 413 -20.67 -17.30 17.11
N LYS A 414 -21.63 -18.23 17.10
CA LYS A 414 -22.01 -18.96 18.32
C LYS A 414 -20.86 -19.88 18.72
N ASN A 415 -20.28 -19.65 19.88
CA ASN A 415 -19.15 -20.39 20.43
C ASN A 415 -19.34 -20.62 21.93
N LYS A 416 -19.27 -21.86 22.40
CA LYS A 416 -19.38 -22.23 23.83
C LYS A 416 -18.16 -21.78 24.64
N ALA A 417 -17.05 -21.43 23.97
CA ALA A 417 -15.84 -20.93 24.60
C ALA A 417 -15.89 -19.43 24.93
N ILE A 418 -16.90 -18.68 24.47
CA ILE A 418 -17.02 -17.26 24.80
C ILE A 418 -17.16 -17.09 26.32
N GLY A 419 -16.22 -16.34 26.91
CA GLY A 419 -16.14 -16.13 28.36
C GLY A 419 -15.49 -17.27 29.14
N ALA A 420 -15.03 -18.33 28.48
CA ALA A 420 -14.24 -19.39 29.10
C ALA A 420 -12.82 -18.88 29.44
N LYS A 421 -12.12 -19.62 30.31
CA LYS A 421 -10.71 -19.35 30.60
C LYS A 421 -9.85 -20.04 29.55
N ILE A 422 -9.00 -19.29 28.86
CA ILE A 422 -7.96 -19.82 27.99
C ILE A 422 -6.59 -19.70 28.67
N THR A 423 -5.77 -20.74 28.53
CA THR A 423 -4.38 -20.76 29.01
C THR A 423 -3.47 -21.04 27.83
N TYR A 424 -2.52 -20.16 27.62
CA TYR A 424 -1.51 -20.28 26.60
C TYR A 424 -0.26 -20.96 27.20
N ASN A 425 -0.02 -22.23 26.87
CA ASN A 425 1.25 -22.90 27.20
C ASN A 425 2.40 -22.29 26.40
N LYS A 426 2.08 -21.69 25.27
CA LYS A 426 2.95 -20.91 24.44
C LYS A 426 2.28 -19.58 24.06
N PRO A 427 2.90 -18.43 24.34
CA PRO A 427 2.31 -17.14 24.08
C PRO A 427 2.20 -16.84 22.58
N TYR A 428 1.19 -16.08 22.19
CA TYR A 428 1.06 -15.47 20.87
C TYR A 428 2.02 -14.29 20.70
N TYR A 429 2.24 -13.88 19.45
CA TYR A 429 3.03 -12.69 19.13
C TYR A 429 2.23 -11.41 19.41
N LYS A 430 2.79 -10.51 20.23
CA LYS A 430 2.06 -9.30 20.70
C LYS A 430 1.60 -8.38 19.58
N GLY A 431 2.30 -8.33 18.45
CA GLY A 431 1.94 -7.53 17.28
C GLY A 431 0.68 -8.06 16.55
N TYR A 432 0.34 -9.35 16.75
CA TYR A 432 -0.86 -9.98 16.18
C TYR A 432 -1.66 -10.64 17.30
N ASN A 433 -2.32 -9.84 18.12
CA ASN A 433 -2.94 -10.28 19.36
C ASN A 433 -4.45 -10.58 19.25
N ALA A 434 -5.10 -10.25 18.13
CA ALA A 434 -6.55 -10.44 17.92
C ALA A 434 -7.42 -9.93 19.09
N GLY A 435 -7.07 -8.78 19.67
CA GLY A 435 -7.79 -8.21 20.81
C GLY A 435 -7.35 -8.73 22.18
N GLY A 436 -6.29 -9.54 22.25
CA GLY A 436 -5.68 -9.98 23.50
C GLY A 436 -5.91 -11.45 23.86
N ASP A 437 -5.86 -11.78 25.16
CA ASP A 437 -5.86 -13.17 25.63
C ASP A 437 -7.09 -13.99 25.23
N ASN A 438 -8.23 -13.34 24.97
CA ASN A 438 -9.45 -14.03 24.54
C ASN A 438 -9.62 -14.07 23.00
N GLY A 439 -8.64 -13.59 22.24
CA GLY A 439 -8.75 -13.44 20.78
C GLY A 439 -9.03 -14.73 19.99
N LEU A 440 -8.75 -15.90 20.55
CA LEU A 440 -9.11 -17.19 19.95
C LEU A 440 -10.50 -17.71 20.35
N ILE A 441 -11.21 -17.03 21.26
CA ILE A 441 -12.48 -17.50 21.82
C ILE A 441 -13.51 -16.38 22.05
N ASP A 442 -13.36 -15.23 21.38
CA ASP A 442 -14.24 -14.07 21.53
C ASP A 442 -15.45 -14.09 20.58
N GLY A 443 -15.50 -15.06 19.70
CA GLY A 443 -16.56 -15.25 18.72
C GLY A 443 -16.36 -14.43 17.43
N LYS A 444 -15.19 -13.82 17.20
CA LYS A 444 -14.91 -12.99 16.03
C LYS A 444 -13.92 -13.69 15.09
N CYS A 445 -14.43 -14.25 14.01
CA CYS A 445 -13.56 -14.82 12.98
C CYS A 445 -12.86 -13.73 12.15
N GLY A 446 -11.66 -14.02 11.69
CA GLY A 446 -10.89 -13.12 10.82
C GLY A 446 -11.47 -13.01 9.41
N GLY A 447 -11.23 -11.85 8.78
CA GLY A 447 -11.56 -11.57 7.39
C GLY A 447 -10.51 -12.10 6.40
N TRP A 448 -10.38 -11.40 5.28
CA TRP A 448 -9.47 -11.79 4.20
C TRP A 448 -8.00 -11.39 4.42
N THR A 449 -7.69 -10.61 5.46
CA THR A 449 -6.31 -10.21 5.78
C THR A 449 -5.95 -10.55 7.22
N TYR A 450 -4.71 -10.98 7.45
CA TYR A 450 -4.20 -11.25 8.80
C TYR A 450 -4.06 -9.99 9.66
N SER A 451 -4.04 -8.81 9.04
CA SER A 451 -3.89 -7.51 9.71
C SER A 451 -5.21 -6.84 10.10
N ASP A 452 -6.34 -7.54 9.99
CA ASP A 452 -7.67 -7.00 10.33
C ASP A 452 -7.95 -6.94 11.85
N GLY A 453 -6.98 -7.35 12.67
CA GLY A 453 -7.08 -7.37 14.13
C GLY A 453 -7.87 -8.55 14.72
N ARG A 454 -8.26 -9.53 13.88
CA ARG A 454 -9.04 -10.72 14.27
C ARG A 454 -8.30 -12.05 14.10
N TRP A 455 -7.06 -11.99 13.62
CA TRP A 455 -6.17 -13.13 13.49
C TRP A 455 -5.09 -13.06 14.57
N GLN A 456 -4.97 -14.11 15.38
CA GLN A 456 -3.90 -14.22 16.37
C GLN A 456 -2.70 -14.93 15.76
N GLY A 457 -1.51 -14.34 15.89
CA GLY A 457 -0.29 -14.82 15.25
C GLY A 457 0.66 -15.52 16.19
N PHE A 458 1.24 -16.61 15.73
CA PHE A 458 2.14 -17.48 16.51
C PHE A 458 3.43 -17.80 15.77
N LEU A 459 4.54 -17.90 16.51
CA LEU A 459 5.85 -18.27 16.00
C LEU A 459 6.44 -19.47 16.78
N GLY A 460 7.26 -20.27 16.11
CA GLY A 460 8.06 -21.36 16.71
C GLY A 460 7.32 -22.69 16.87
N THR A 461 7.82 -23.61 17.68
CA THR A 461 7.38 -25.01 17.78
C THR A 461 6.97 -25.37 19.21
N PRO A 462 5.76 -25.93 19.46
CA PRO A 462 4.62 -25.85 18.55
C PRO A 462 4.26 -24.40 18.23
N ALA A 463 3.47 -24.13 17.18
CA ALA A 463 3.00 -22.79 16.93
C ALA A 463 1.93 -22.42 17.97
N ILE A 464 0.87 -23.23 18.12
CA ILE A 464 -0.20 -23.02 19.07
C ILE A 464 -0.20 -24.17 20.09
N ASP A 465 -0.30 -23.84 21.37
CA ASP A 465 -0.51 -24.79 22.45
C ASP A 465 -1.38 -24.09 23.50
N VAL A 466 -2.70 -24.34 23.45
CA VAL A 466 -3.67 -23.66 24.31
C VAL A 466 -4.67 -24.63 24.94
N VAL A 467 -5.05 -24.37 26.19
CA VAL A 467 -6.07 -25.12 26.91
C VAL A 467 -7.23 -24.17 27.23
N ILE A 468 -8.44 -24.57 26.83
CA ILE A 468 -9.68 -23.84 27.10
C ILE A 468 -10.46 -24.61 28.19
N ASP A 469 -10.72 -23.97 29.33
CA ASP A 469 -11.54 -24.50 30.42
C ASP A 469 -12.98 -23.94 30.29
N LEU A 470 -13.91 -24.78 29.89
CA LEU A 470 -15.33 -24.42 29.77
C LEU A 470 -16.05 -24.25 31.13
N GLY A 471 -15.31 -24.38 32.25
CA GLY A 471 -15.82 -24.23 33.61
C GLY A 471 -16.62 -25.44 34.15
N LYS A 472 -17.24 -26.21 33.23
CA LYS A 472 -18.01 -27.41 33.55
C LYS A 472 -17.99 -28.39 32.40
N THR A 473 -18.21 -29.68 32.69
CA THR A 473 -18.42 -30.70 31.66
C THR A 473 -19.56 -30.30 30.73
N THR A 474 -19.24 -30.11 29.46
CA THR A 474 -20.11 -29.58 28.41
C THR A 474 -20.21 -30.58 27.26
N SER A 475 -21.37 -30.74 26.64
CA SER A 475 -21.48 -31.52 25.40
C SER A 475 -20.84 -30.74 24.26
N ILE A 476 -19.89 -31.37 23.55
CA ILE A 476 -19.14 -30.81 22.44
C ILE A 476 -19.44 -31.63 21.20
N ASN A 477 -20.02 -30.99 20.18
CA ASN A 477 -20.39 -31.63 18.91
C ASN A 477 -19.39 -31.31 17.79
N ASN A 478 -18.68 -30.21 17.89
CA ASN A 478 -17.56 -29.89 17.01
C ASN A 478 -16.55 -28.95 17.67
N VAL A 479 -15.34 -28.99 17.15
CA VAL A 479 -14.30 -27.97 17.36
C VAL A 479 -13.79 -27.57 15.97
N GLU A 480 -13.82 -26.28 15.69
CA GLU A 480 -13.49 -25.73 14.36
C GLU A 480 -12.56 -24.54 14.52
N MET A 481 -11.57 -24.43 13.64
CA MET A 481 -10.63 -23.30 13.59
C MET A 481 -10.13 -23.09 12.16
N SER A 482 -9.84 -21.84 11.81
CA SER A 482 -9.35 -21.53 10.46
C SER A 482 -7.95 -20.93 10.51
N PHE A 483 -7.21 -21.21 9.45
CA PHE A 483 -5.85 -20.75 9.19
C PHE A 483 -5.76 -20.14 7.80
N MET A 484 -4.80 -19.24 7.61
CA MET A 484 -4.50 -18.68 6.30
C MET A 484 -3.03 -18.86 5.92
N GLN A 485 -2.76 -18.76 4.63
CA GLN A 485 -1.43 -18.60 4.07
C GLN A 485 -1.38 -17.37 3.18
N MET A 486 -0.37 -16.55 3.40
CA MET A 486 0.05 -15.44 2.55
C MET A 486 1.59 -15.48 2.51
N LYS A 487 2.15 -16.23 1.56
CA LYS A 487 3.58 -16.56 1.50
C LYS A 487 4.47 -15.30 1.60
N ARG A 488 4.13 -14.24 0.89
CA ARG A 488 4.92 -13.01 0.80
C ARG A 488 5.08 -12.26 2.11
N THR A 489 4.15 -12.48 3.03
CA THR A 489 4.18 -11.89 4.38
C THR A 489 4.63 -12.90 5.44
N GLU A 490 5.22 -14.01 5.00
CA GLU A 490 5.69 -15.10 5.86
C GLU A 490 4.60 -15.68 6.77
N VAL A 491 3.35 -15.67 6.31
CA VAL A 491 2.22 -16.34 6.95
C VAL A 491 1.96 -17.66 6.23
N PHE A 492 1.98 -18.78 6.98
CA PHE A 492 1.86 -20.12 6.39
C PHE A 492 0.83 -20.98 7.12
N LEU A 493 0.27 -21.94 6.39
CA LEU A 493 -0.59 -22.97 6.99
C LEU A 493 0.21 -23.83 7.97
N PRO A 494 -0.40 -24.27 9.09
CA PRO A 494 0.25 -25.21 10.01
C PRO A 494 0.57 -26.52 9.32
N SER A 495 1.59 -27.25 9.80
CA SER A 495 1.87 -28.61 9.29
C SER A 495 0.97 -29.68 9.90
N LYS A 496 0.45 -29.44 11.11
CA LYS A 496 -0.43 -30.38 11.82
C LYS A 496 -1.34 -29.67 12.81
N VAL A 497 -2.58 -30.14 12.93
CA VAL A 497 -3.57 -29.64 13.90
C VAL A 497 -4.11 -30.82 14.72
N GLN A 498 -4.10 -30.67 16.05
CA GLN A 498 -4.59 -31.67 16.99
C GLN A 498 -5.59 -31.05 17.98
N VAL A 499 -6.63 -31.80 18.30
CA VAL A 499 -7.62 -31.46 19.34
C VAL A 499 -7.73 -32.63 20.31
N MET A 500 -7.60 -32.31 21.59
CA MET A 500 -7.71 -33.27 22.68
C MET A 500 -8.75 -32.77 23.69
N LEU A 501 -9.49 -33.69 24.29
CA LEU A 501 -10.55 -33.41 25.26
C LEU A 501 -10.25 -34.05 26.61
N SER A 502 -10.63 -33.37 27.71
CA SER A 502 -10.44 -33.86 29.06
C SER A 502 -11.57 -33.42 29.99
N ASN A 503 -11.84 -34.18 31.05
CA ASN A 503 -12.72 -33.77 32.14
C ASN A 503 -11.96 -33.34 33.41
N ASP A 504 -10.74 -33.81 33.60
CA ASP A 504 -9.91 -33.56 34.79
C ASP A 504 -8.77 -32.54 34.55
N GLY A 505 -8.49 -32.22 33.27
CA GLY A 505 -7.38 -31.34 32.87
C GLY A 505 -6.00 -31.97 32.97
N GLN A 506 -5.94 -33.29 33.21
CA GLN A 506 -4.68 -34.05 33.35
C GLN A 506 -4.57 -35.13 32.27
N THR A 507 -5.64 -35.91 32.06
CA THR A 507 -5.70 -36.97 31.06
C THR A 507 -6.52 -36.48 29.87
N TYR A 508 -5.92 -36.51 28.70
CA TYR A 508 -6.50 -36.01 27.47
C TYR A 508 -6.69 -37.12 26.43
N ASP A 509 -7.87 -37.20 25.87
CA ASP A 509 -8.21 -38.07 24.72
C ASP A 509 -8.02 -37.27 23.43
N GLU A 510 -7.14 -37.70 22.54
CA GLU A 510 -7.04 -37.12 21.20
C GLU A 510 -8.27 -37.49 20.39
N VAL A 511 -9.01 -36.49 19.93
CA VAL A 511 -10.23 -36.66 19.14
C VAL A 511 -10.04 -36.24 17.67
N TYR A 512 -9.02 -35.45 17.40
CA TYR A 512 -8.67 -34.99 16.07
C TYR A 512 -7.17 -34.84 15.93
N SER A 513 -6.64 -35.38 14.84
CA SER A 513 -5.26 -35.18 14.43
C SER A 513 -5.22 -35.19 12.91
N LYS A 514 -4.74 -34.11 12.30
CA LYS A 514 -4.66 -34.00 10.86
C LYS A 514 -3.37 -33.28 10.46
N ASP A 515 -2.62 -33.91 9.58
CA ASP A 515 -1.51 -33.28 8.89
C ASP A 515 -2.07 -32.39 7.75
N GLU A 516 -1.54 -31.19 7.59
CA GLU A 516 -1.92 -30.27 6.52
C GLU A 516 -0.84 -30.26 5.44
N PRO A 517 -1.20 -30.50 4.16
CA PRO A 517 -0.26 -30.38 3.05
C PRO A 517 0.37 -28.99 3.01
N GLN A 518 1.68 -28.95 2.83
CA GLN A 518 2.43 -27.72 2.72
C GLN A 518 2.57 -27.36 1.24
N GLU A 519 1.94 -26.24 0.85
CA GLU A 519 1.90 -25.78 -0.53
C GLU A 519 2.78 -24.52 -0.68
N ASP A 520 3.81 -24.62 -1.53
CA ASP A 520 4.64 -23.47 -1.90
C ASP A 520 3.96 -22.70 -3.04
N THR A 521 3.02 -21.83 -2.67
CA THR A 521 2.24 -21.05 -3.64
C THR A 521 2.14 -19.58 -3.21
N GLU A 522 2.18 -18.70 -4.20
CA GLU A 522 1.92 -17.26 -4.02
C GLU A 522 0.43 -16.94 -3.86
N ASN A 523 -0.45 -17.86 -4.26
CA ASN A 523 -1.89 -17.66 -4.09
C ASN A 523 -2.27 -17.77 -2.61
N PRO A 524 -3.07 -16.84 -2.09
CA PRO A 524 -3.58 -16.94 -0.73
C PRO A 524 -4.41 -18.20 -0.51
N LEU A 525 -4.17 -18.89 0.60
CA LEU A 525 -4.90 -20.09 0.98
C LEU A 525 -5.63 -19.87 2.30
N TYR A 526 -6.82 -20.44 2.42
CA TYR A 526 -7.60 -20.48 3.66
C TYR A 526 -8.01 -21.93 3.91
N ARG A 527 -7.75 -22.44 5.12
CA ARG A 527 -8.05 -23.80 5.53
C ARG A 527 -8.80 -23.81 6.84
N THR A 528 -9.89 -24.58 6.88
CA THR A 528 -10.65 -24.80 8.11
C THR A 528 -10.47 -26.23 8.56
N HIS A 529 -9.96 -26.42 9.76
CA HIS A 529 -9.89 -27.70 10.45
C HIS A 529 -11.12 -27.86 11.31
N LYS A 530 -11.77 -29.03 11.22
CA LYS A 530 -13.03 -29.27 11.91
C LYS A 530 -13.11 -30.71 12.38
N TRP A 531 -13.13 -30.88 13.69
CA TRP A 531 -13.59 -32.11 14.31
C TRP A 531 -15.10 -32.12 14.43
N LYS A 532 -15.75 -33.22 14.09
CA LYS A 532 -17.17 -33.48 14.32
C LYS A 532 -17.32 -34.75 15.15
N GLY A 533 -18.09 -34.71 16.22
CA GLY A 533 -18.32 -35.85 17.09
C GLY A 533 -19.41 -35.56 18.11
N HIS A 534 -19.49 -36.39 19.12
CA HIS A 534 -20.37 -36.16 20.27
C HIS A 534 -19.66 -36.64 21.54
N LYS A 535 -19.04 -35.72 22.25
CA LYS A 535 -18.27 -35.99 23.47
C LYS A 535 -18.68 -35.00 24.58
N LYS A 536 -18.50 -35.41 25.82
CA LYS A 536 -18.64 -34.51 26.98
C LYS A 536 -17.26 -34.25 27.56
N ALA A 537 -16.86 -32.99 27.68
CA ALA A 537 -15.59 -32.58 28.24
C ALA A 537 -15.69 -31.20 28.90
N ARG A 538 -14.80 -30.92 29.85
CA ARG A 538 -14.62 -29.59 30.44
C ARG A 538 -13.47 -28.84 29.80
N TYR A 539 -12.41 -29.54 29.43
CA TYR A 539 -11.19 -28.95 28.87
C TYR A 539 -11.05 -29.33 27.40
N VAL A 540 -10.70 -28.33 26.59
CA VAL A 540 -10.34 -28.52 25.19
C VAL A 540 -8.90 -28.04 25.00
N HIS A 541 -8.00 -28.95 24.65
CA HIS A 541 -6.61 -28.66 24.38
C HIS A 541 -6.41 -28.66 22.86
N VAL A 542 -5.89 -27.56 22.30
CA VAL A 542 -5.55 -27.41 20.89
C VAL A 542 -4.04 -27.27 20.77
N LYS A 543 -3.46 -28.13 19.95
CA LYS A 543 -2.04 -28.10 19.63
C LYS A 543 -1.86 -28.03 18.12
N VAL A 544 -1.03 -27.10 17.67
CA VAL A 544 -0.80 -26.81 16.25
C VAL A 544 0.70 -26.72 15.99
N GLU A 545 1.19 -27.53 15.06
CA GLU A 545 2.60 -27.50 14.67
C GLU A 545 2.86 -26.39 13.63
N LYS A 546 4.04 -25.77 13.69
CA LYS A 546 4.44 -24.76 12.73
C LYS A 546 4.47 -25.28 11.30
N SER A 547 4.43 -24.35 10.34
CA SER A 547 4.73 -24.68 8.95
C SER A 547 6.16 -25.21 8.75
N THR A 548 6.35 -26.06 7.76
CA THR A 548 7.69 -26.49 7.31
C THR A 548 8.49 -25.35 6.67
N PHE A 549 7.80 -24.32 6.15
CA PHE A 549 8.41 -23.10 5.61
C PHE A 549 8.84 -22.10 6.70
N GLY A 550 8.46 -22.31 7.95
CA GLY A 550 8.70 -21.34 9.04
C GLY A 550 7.62 -20.28 9.13
N GLY A 551 7.99 -19.03 9.47
CA GLY A 551 7.09 -17.89 9.53
C GLY A 551 5.99 -17.98 10.59
N PHE A 552 4.96 -17.15 10.41
CA PHE A 552 3.78 -17.09 11.28
C PHE A 552 2.74 -18.17 10.94
N VAL A 553 2.10 -18.71 11.97
CA VAL A 553 0.80 -19.40 11.86
C VAL A 553 -0.26 -18.46 12.42
N MET A 554 -1.26 -18.11 11.59
CA MET A 554 -2.39 -17.26 11.98
C MET A 554 -3.62 -18.12 12.19
N CYS A 555 -4.26 -17.95 13.36
CA CYS A 555 -5.54 -18.59 13.70
C CYS A 555 -6.56 -17.49 14.07
N ASP A 556 -7.80 -17.61 13.56
CA ASP A 556 -8.84 -16.61 13.85
C ASP A 556 -9.61 -16.93 15.15
N GLU A 557 -10.29 -18.06 15.19
CA GLU A 557 -11.19 -18.41 16.28
C GLU A 557 -11.18 -19.92 16.50
N ILE A 558 -11.22 -20.37 17.75
CA ILE A 558 -11.47 -21.78 18.14
C ILE A 558 -12.93 -21.93 18.53
N ILE A 559 -13.76 -22.33 17.59
CA ILE A 559 -15.20 -22.44 17.73
C ILE A 559 -15.57 -23.80 18.32
N ILE A 560 -16.18 -23.80 19.52
CA ILE A 560 -16.69 -25.01 20.20
C ILE A 560 -18.22 -25.00 20.17
N ARG A 561 -18.84 -26.05 19.63
CA ARG A 561 -20.29 -26.17 19.55
C ARG A 561 -20.81 -27.46 20.18
#